data_9f0c083e2a84472c51d556cb1a3a72d4
#
_entry.id   9f0c083e2a84472c51d556cb1a3a72d4
#
_cell.length_a   1.000
_cell.length_b   1.000
_cell.length_c   1.000
_cell.angle_alpha   90.00
_cell.angle_beta   90.00
_cell.angle_gamma   90.00
#
_symmetry.space_group_name_H-M   'P 1'
#
loop_
_entity.id
_entity.type
_entity.pdbx_description
1 polymer ?
#
loop_
_entity_poly.entity_id
_entity_poly.type
_entity_poly.pdbx_seq_one_letter_code
_entity_poly.pdbx_strand_id
1 'polypeptide(L)'
;MCVYASATTHIVVDVTADYSPSRSYGSIASTTIERLVDTREATGPTSGAKVLAGQTQEVVVAGRAGIAADAGAVTLNVTVDAPETSGFVTVYPCGGTLPLASNLNFVAGQAASNAVTTSLGTGGKVCVYTMSTTHIVVDANASFEGAA
;
A
#
# COMPACT_ATOMS: atom_id res chain seq x y z
N MET A 1 2.79 -23.95 -0.43
CA MET A 1 2.62 -23.12 -1.63
C MET A 1 3.62 -23.56 -2.67
N CYS A 2 3.21 -23.68 -3.95
CA CYS A 2 4.11 -24.03 -5.05
C CYS A 2 4.07 -22.92 -6.09
N VAL A 3 5.23 -22.52 -6.61
CA VAL A 3 5.36 -21.52 -7.67
C VAL A 3 5.97 -22.20 -8.89
N TYR A 4 5.28 -22.13 -10.01
CA TYR A 4 5.75 -22.70 -11.29
C TYR A 4 6.23 -21.56 -12.20
N ALA A 5 7.39 -21.74 -12.82
CA ALA A 5 7.90 -20.85 -13.85
C ALA A 5 8.06 -21.62 -15.18
N SER A 6 7.48 -21.11 -16.25
CA SER A 6 7.56 -21.72 -17.59
C SER A 6 8.88 -21.46 -18.31
N ALA A 7 9.70 -20.55 -17.79
CA ALA A 7 11.02 -20.19 -18.30
C ALA A 7 11.99 -19.90 -17.17
N THR A 8 13.29 -19.91 -17.45
CA THR A 8 14.31 -19.51 -16.49
C THR A 8 14.12 -18.07 -16.08
N THR A 9 13.90 -17.83 -14.77
CA THR A 9 13.67 -16.50 -14.20
C THR A 9 14.11 -16.47 -12.74
N HIS A 10 14.29 -15.25 -12.21
CA HIS A 10 14.39 -15.04 -10.78
C HIS A 10 12.98 -14.95 -10.18
N ILE A 11 12.78 -15.60 -9.04
CA ILE A 11 11.52 -15.56 -8.29
C ILE A 11 11.81 -14.95 -6.92
N VAL A 12 11.05 -13.94 -6.54
CA VAL A 12 11.03 -13.36 -5.19
C VAL A 12 9.63 -13.55 -4.63
N VAL A 13 9.53 -14.04 -3.41
CA VAL A 13 8.27 -14.26 -2.72
C VAL A 13 8.33 -13.56 -1.36
N ASP A 14 7.46 -12.57 -1.18
CA ASP A 14 7.28 -11.85 0.07
C ASP A 14 5.94 -12.24 0.71
N VAL A 15 5.93 -12.44 2.03
CA VAL A 15 4.70 -12.65 2.80
C VAL A 15 4.20 -11.31 3.29
N THR A 16 3.01 -10.90 2.89
CA THR A 16 2.40 -9.62 3.27
C THR A 16 1.34 -9.77 4.36
N ALA A 17 0.67 -10.92 4.42
CA ALA A 17 -0.33 -11.23 5.44
C ALA A 17 -0.56 -12.73 5.55
N ASP A 18 -1.07 -13.16 6.69
CA ASP A 18 -1.66 -14.49 6.91
C ASP A 18 -3.08 -14.35 7.46
N TYR A 19 -3.94 -15.30 7.15
CA TYR A 19 -5.30 -15.39 7.69
C TYR A 19 -5.38 -16.59 8.60
N SER A 20 -5.52 -16.36 9.90
CA SER A 20 -5.59 -17.43 10.90
C SER A 20 -6.91 -17.37 11.67
N PRO A 21 -7.65 -18.48 11.80
CA PRO A 21 -8.90 -18.50 12.58
C PRO A 21 -8.68 -18.31 14.08
N SER A 22 -7.44 -18.44 14.57
CA SER A 22 -7.09 -18.24 15.97
C SER A 22 -6.72 -16.80 16.33
N ARG A 23 -6.58 -15.91 15.35
CA ARG A 23 -6.39 -14.48 15.56
C ARG A 23 -7.72 -13.80 15.25
N SER A 24 -8.37 -13.28 16.27
CA SER A 24 -9.59 -12.49 16.14
C SER A 24 -9.31 -11.15 15.46
N TYR A 25 -8.99 -11.18 14.16
CA TYR A 25 -9.25 -10.01 13.34
C TYR A 25 -10.72 -10.10 12.95
N GLY A 26 -11.47 -9.04 13.22
CA GLY A 26 -12.89 -8.97 12.97
C GLY A 26 -13.22 -9.18 11.49
N SER A 27 -14.50 -9.09 11.18
CA SER A 27 -15.04 -9.29 9.85
C SER A 27 -14.38 -8.34 8.83
N ILE A 28 -14.25 -8.82 7.60
CA ILE A 28 -13.92 -7.95 6.47
C ILE A 28 -15.10 -7.01 6.28
N ALA A 29 -14.88 -5.72 6.48
CA ALA A 29 -15.83 -4.69 6.13
C ALA A 29 -15.57 -4.23 4.68
N SER A 30 -16.61 -4.27 3.83
CA SER A 30 -16.52 -3.61 2.54
C SER A 30 -16.53 -2.10 2.78
N THR A 31 -15.49 -1.41 2.34
CA THR A 31 -15.43 0.04 2.36
C THR A 31 -16.07 0.60 1.08
N THR A 32 -16.52 1.84 1.12
CA THR A 32 -16.72 2.59 -0.13
C THR A 32 -15.35 2.74 -0.79
N ILE A 33 -15.23 2.35 -2.07
CA ILE A 33 -13.98 2.61 -2.81
C ILE A 33 -13.77 4.12 -2.82
N GLU A 34 -12.71 4.58 -2.16
CA GLU A 34 -12.39 5.99 -2.02
C GLU A 34 -10.90 6.22 -2.22
N ARG A 35 -10.56 7.30 -2.92
CA ARG A 35 -9.19 7.74 -3.07
C ARG A 35 -8.69 8.40 -1.79
N LEU A 36 -7.68 7.80 -1.18
CA LEU A 36 -7.05 8.30 0.04
C LEU A 36 -5.95 9.32 -0.28
N VAL A 37 -5.17 9.07 -1.33
CA VAL A 37 -4.07 9.93 -1.79
C VAL A 37 -4.01 9.92 -3.32
N ASP A 38 -3.80 11.09 -3.92
CA ASP A 38 -3.40 11.25 -5.32
C ASP A 38 -2.39 12.41 -5.42
N THR A 39 -1.12 12.07 -5.56
CA THR A 39 -0.06 13.07 -5.61
C THR A 39 0.01 13.84 -6.93
N ARG A 40 -0.81 13.50 -7.93
CA ARG A 40 -0.92 14.24 -9.20
C ARG A 40 -1.78 15.49 -9.03
N GLU A 41 -2.66 15.49 -8.03
CA GLU A 41 -3.60 16.56 -7.78
C GLU A 41 -3.04 17.57 -6.78
N ALA A 42 -3.25 18.86 -7.06
CA ALA A 42 -2.84 19.95 -6.17
C ALA A 42 -3.83 20.21 -5.03
N THR A 43 -4.90 19.43 -4.93
CA THR A 43 -5.95 19.59 -3.90
C THR A 43 -5.87 18.45 -2.87
N GLY A 44 -5.89 18.78 -1.59
CA GLY A 44 -5.84 17.81 -0.49
C GLY A 44 -4.49 17.81 0.24
N PRO A 45 -4.17 16.75 0.97
CA PRO A 45 -2.93 16.66 1.76
C PRO A 45 -1.66 16.51 0.88
N THR A 46 -1.82 16.37 -0.42
CA THR A 46 -0.73 16.22 -1.39
C THR A 46 -0.59 17.49 -2.22
N SER A 47 0.64 17.89 -2.51
CA SER A 47 0.96 19.18 -3.15
C SER A 47 0.92 19.17 -4.68
N GLY A 48 0.37 18.14 -5.32
CA GLY A 48 0.45 17.97 -6.78
C GLY A 48 1.87 17.65 -7.26
N ALA A 49 2.74 17.16 -6.40
CA ALA A 49 4.13 16.84 -6.70
C ALA A 49 4.41 15.34 -6.56
N LYS A 50 5.35 14.83 -7.36
CA LYS A 50 5.85 13.47 -7.21
C LYS A 50 6.50 13.26 -5.85
N VAL A 51 6.37 12.07 -5.31
CA VAL A 51 7.17 11.59 -4.17
C VAL A 51 8.58 11.33 -4.68
N LEU A 52 9.58 11.92 -4.04
CA LEU A 52 10.98 11.79 -4.47
C LEU A 52 11.53 10.39 -4.17
N ALA A 53 12.51 9.98 -4.96
CA ALA A 53 13.24 8.73 -4.74
C ALA A 53 13.76 8.60 -3.30
N GLY A 54 13.55 7.46 -2.67
CA GLY A 54 13.95 7.20 -1.28
C GLY A 54 13.04 7.82 -0.23
N GLN A 55 11.97 8.50 -0.61
CA GLN A 55 11.01 9.09 0.32
C GLN A 55 9.81 8.18 0.56
N THR A 56 9.09 8.49 1.62
CA THR A 56 7.89 7.78 2.04
C THR A 56 6.70 8.73 2.09
N GLN A 57 5.60 8.34 1.44
CA GLN A 57 4.30 9.01 1.54
C GLN A 57 3.51 8.38 2.67
N GLU A 58 3.13 9.17 3.67
CA GLU A 58 2.16 8.75 4.69
C GLU A 58 0.75 8.84 4.14
N VAL A 59 -0.07 7.83 4.41
CA VAL A 59 -1.48 7.73 4.03
C VAL A 59 -2.31 7.53 5.29
N VAL A 60 -3.16 8.50 5.63
CA VAL A 60 -4.15 8.34 6.71
C VAL A 60 -5.28 7.45 6.19
N VAL A 61 -5.55 6.37 6.91
CA VAL A 61 -6.52 5.33 6.51
C VAL A 61 -7.67 5.24 7.52
N ALA A 62 -7.35 5.09 8.81
CA ALA A 62 -8.36 4.96 9.86
C ALA A 62 -9.29 6.18 9.91
N GLY A 63 -10.59 5.95 10.02
CA GLY A 63 -11.61 6.99 10.02
C GLY A 63 -11.93 7.60 8.66
N ARG A 64 -11.37 7.06 7.56
CA ARG A 64 -11.65 7.49 6.19
C ARG A 64 -12.31 6.39 5.38
N ALA A 65 -12.96 6.71 4.28
CA ALA A 65 -13.59 5.74 3.36
C ALA A 65 -14.56 4.75 4.04
N GLY A 66 -15.14 5.10 5.18
CA GLY A 66 -15.95 4.19 5.98
C GLY A 66 -15.15 3.18 6.80
N ILE A 67 -13.81 3.28 6.80
CA ILE A 67 -12.92 2.44 7.62
C ILE A 67 -13.01 2.89 9.07
N ALA A 68 -13.23 1.93 9.98
CA ALA A 68 -13.32 2.21 11.41
C ALA A 68 -12.01 2.82 11.95
N ALA A 69 -12.14 3.67 12.98
CA ALA A 69 -10.97 4.33 13.57
C ALA A 69 -10.01 3.34 14.28
N ASP A 70 -10.52 2.18 14.65
CA ASP A 70 -9.82 1.07 15.31
C ASP A 70 -9.54 -0.10 14.35
N ALA A 71 -9.70 0.08 13.05
CA ALA A 71 -9.37 -0.95 12.07
C ALA A 71 -7.93 -1.45 12.25
N GLY A 72 -7.74 -2.77 12.22
CA GLY A 72 -6.43 -3.40 12.40
C GLY A 72 -5.61 -3.50 11.12
N ALA A 73 -6.29 -3.61 9.96
CA ALA A 73 -5.64 -3.76 8.66
C ALA A 73 -6.52 -3.22 7.53
N VAL A 74 -5.92 -3.06 6.34
CA VAL A 74 -6.59 -2.53 5.15
C VAL A 74 -6.08 -3.24 3.90
N THR A 75 -6.95 -3.38 2.90
CA THR A 75 -6.57 -3.70 1.52
C THR A 75 -6.67 -2.43 0.69
N LEU A 76 -5.57 -2.08 0.06
CA LEU A 76 -5.41 -0.88 -0.77
C LEU A 76 -5.10 -1.29 -2.21
N ASN A 77 -5.51 -0.49 -3.17
CA ASN A 77 -4.90 -0.48 -4.49
C ASN A 77 -3.87 0.65 -4.52
N VAL A 78 -2.61 0.30 -4.74
CA VAL A 78 -1.50 1.26 -4.81
C VAL A 78 -1.03 1.35 -6.25
N THR A 79 -1.03 2.55 -6.80
CA THR A 79 -0.61 2.85 -8.17
C THR A 79 0.58 3.80 -8.14
N VAL A 80 1.60 3.50 -8.94
CA VAL A 80 2.63 4.46 -9.36
C VAL A 80 2.28 4.99 -10.75
N ASP A 81 2.56 6.26 -10.99
CA ASP A 81 2.31 6.90 -12.28
C ASP A 81 3.48 7.80 -12.67
N ALA A 82 3.89 7.73 -13.93
CA ALA A 82 5.02 8.46 -14.50
C ALA A 82 6.33 8.36 -13.66
N PRO A 83 6.78 7.14 -13.25
CA PRO A 83 8.04 6.96 -12.54
C PRO A 83 9.22 7.37 -13.45
N GLU A 84 10.21 8.05 -12.86
CA GLU A 84 11.37 8.57 -13.62
C GLU A 84 12.39 7.50 -13.95
N THR A 85 12.50 6.49 -13.08
CA THR A 85 13.35 5.31 -13.30
C THR A 85 12.59 4.04 -12.93
N SER A 86 13.09 2.89 -13.35
CA SER A 86 12.59 1.60 -12.85
C SER A 86 12.88 1.47 -11.36
N GLY A 87 12.00 0.78 -10.63
CA GLY A 87 12.12 0.63 -9.19
C GLY A 87 10.98 -0.16 -8.60
N PHE A 88 10.77 0.04 -7.31
CA PHE A 88 9.72 -0.62 -6.55
C PHE A 88 9.09 0.31 -5.50
N VAL A 89 7.92 -0.10 -5.05
CA VAL A 89 7.22 0.47 -3.89
C VAL A 89 7.11 -0.58 -2.81
N THR A 90 7.31 -0.13 -1.56
CA THR A 90 7.06 -0.92 -0.36
C THR A 90 5.98 -0.24 0.48
N VAL A 91 4.94 -0.99 0.83
CA VAL A 91 3.82 -0.55 1.67
C VAL A 91 3.92 -1.23 3.03
N TYR A 92 3.89 -0.44 4.11
CA TYR A 92 4.11 -0.96 5.45
C TYR A 92 3.41 -0.10 6.51
N PRO A 93 3.18 -0.64 7.73
CA PRO A 93 2.59 0.14 8.83
C PRO A 93 3.50 1.30 9.22
N CYS A 94 2.97 2.53 9.28
CA CYS A 94 3.75 3.69 9.71
C CYS A 94 4.21 3.56 11.17
N GLY A 95 5.39 4.07 11.46
CA GLY A 95 6.05 3.90 12.77
C GLY A 95 6.90 2.63 12.88
N GLY A 96 6.76 1.70 11.93
CA GLY A 96 7.63 0.53 11.79
C GLY A 96 8.90 0.83 10.97
N THR A 97 9.82 -0.12 10.99
CA THR A 97 11.02 -0.09 10.12
C THR A 97 10.61 -0.44 8.69
N LEU A 98 11.18 0.25 7.70
CA LEU A 98 11.02 -0.09 6.28
C LEU A 98 11.46 -1.54 6.04
N PRO A 99 10.56 -2.45 5.64
CA PRO A 99 10.92 -3.84 5.38
C PRO A 99 11.69 -3.99 4.07
N LEU A 100 12.53 -5.02 4.00
CA LEU A 100 13.18 -5.43 2.77
C LEU A 100 12.22 -6.30 1.95
N ALA A 101 11.20 -5.67 1.38
CA ALA A 101 10.15 -6.33 0.59
C ALA A 101 9.64 -5.38 -0.48
N SER A 102 9.10 -5.91 -1.57
CA SER A 102 8.45 -5.13 -2.63
C SER A 102 6.99 -5.53 -2.75
N ASN A 103 6.10 -4.53 -2.77
CA ASN A 103 4.68 -4.75 -3.05
C ASN A 103 4.31 -4.48 -4.51
N LEU A 104 5.10 -3.67 -5.20
CA LEU A 104 4.88 -3.29 -6.59
C LEU A 104 6.21 -2.96 -7.26
N ASN A 105 6.53 -3.67 -8.36
CA ASN A 105 7.67 -3.35 -9.20
C ASN A 105 7.20 -2.63 -10.46
N PHE A 106 7.99 -1.69 -10.95
CA PHE A 106 7.64 -0.88 -12.11
C PHE A 106 8.85 -0.52 -12.96
N VAL A 107 8.60 -0.13 -14.20
CA VAL A 107 9.61 0.37 -15.14
C VAL A 107 9.40 1.87 -15.41
N ALA A 108 10.47 2.56 -15.82
CA ALA A 108 10.45 3.99 -16.11
C ALA A 108 9.30 4.38 -17.07
N GLY A 109 8.57 5.42 -16.74
CA GLY A 109 7.53 6.01 -17.57
C GLY A 109 6.22 5.23 -17.68
N GLN A 110 6.12 4.02 -17.08
CA GLN A 110 4.92 3.19 -17.15
C GLN A 110 4.16 3.21 -15.81
N ALA A 111 2.86 3.45 -15.88
CA ALA A 111 2.00 3.26 -14.73
C ALA A 111 1.87 1.77 -14.38
N ALA A 112 1.89 1.47 -13.09
CA ALA A 112 1.67 0.13 -12.58
C ALA A 112 0.86 0.18 -11.28
N SER A 113 0.06 -0.85 -11.03
CA SER A 113 -0.74 -0.94 -9.79
C SER A 113 -0.72 -2.34 -9.21
N ASN A 114 -0.91 -2.43 -7.91
CA ASN A 114 -1.08 -3.71 -7.20
C ASN A 114 -2.02 -3.54 -6.00
N ALA A 115 -2.76 -4.61 -5.71
CA ALA A 115 -3.52 -4.72 -4.47
C ALA A 115 -2.58 -5.15 -3.32
N VAL A 116 -2.61 -4.40 -2.23
CA VAL A 116 -1.76 -4.65 -1.06
C VAL A 116 -2.63 -4.71 0.19
N THR A 117 -2.48 -5.79 0.97
CA THR A 117 -3.05 -5.89 2.31
C THR A 117 -1.95 -5.67 3.34
N THR A 118 -2.18 -4.78 4.28
CA THR A 118 -1.21 -4.45 5.35
C THR A 118 -1.93 -4.03 6.63
N SER A 119 -1.28 -4.24 7.77
CA SER A 119 -1.74 -3.69 9.04
C SER A 119 -1.67 -2.17 9.04
N LEU A 120 -2.51 -1.52 9.84
CA LEU A 120 -2.38 -0.10 10.13
C LEU A 120 -1.29 0.12 11.18
N GLY A 121 -0.49 1.17 10.98
CA GLY A 121 0.56 1.59 11.89
C GLY A 121 0.12 2.74 12.80
N THR A 122 1.10 3.40 13.38
CA THR A 122 0.90 4.53 14.30
C THR A 122 -0.04 5.58 13.71
N GLY A 123 -1.09 5.92 14.45
CA GLY A 123 -2.09 6.90 14.06
C GLY A 123 -3.02 6.42 12.94
N GLY A 124 -3.20 5.11 12.76
CA GLY A 124 -4.07 4.56 11.73
C GLY A 124 -3.58 4.82 10.31
N LYS A 125 -2.25 4.87 10.13
CA LYS A 125 -1.59 5.22 8.87
C LYS A 125 -0.88 4.03 8.23
N VAL A 126 -0.77 4.11 6.91
CA VAL A 126 0.09 3.26 6.09
C VAL A 126 1.16 4.13 5.42
N CYS A 127 2.36 3.61 5.36
CA CYS A 127 3.51 4.25 4.74
C CYS A 127 3.84 3.59 3.41
N VAL A 128 4.02 4.41 2.36
CA VAL A 128 4.31 3.98 0.99
C VAL A 128 5.67 4.55 0.60
N TYR A 129 6.70 3.71 0.69
CA TYR A 129 8.07 4.04 0.26
C TYR A 129 8.20 3.85 -1.25
N THR A 130 8.94 4.72 -1.92
CA THR A 130 9.28 4.56 -3.34
C THR A 130 10.78 4.65 -3.59
N MET A 131 11.31 3.72 -4.39
CA MET A 131 12.71 3.74 -4.81
C MET A 131 12.99 4.79 -5.90
N SER A 132 11.98 5.19 -6.68
CA SER A 132 12.09 6.16 -7.77
C SER A 132 11.16 7.34 -7.55
N THR A 133 11.53 8.52 -8.04
CA THR A 133 10.62 9.67 -8.11
C THR A 133 9.41 9.35 -8.97
N THR A 134 8.21 9.38 -8.38
CA THR A 134 6.96 8.99 -9.05
C THR A 134 5.74 9.64 -8.42
N HIS A 135 4.63 9.71 -9.14
CA HIS A 135 3.34 9.94 -8.51
C HIS A 135 2.87 8.66 -7.83
N ILE A 136 2.19 8.82 -6.70
CA ILE A 136 1.56 7.74 -5.93
C ILE A 136 0.07 8.03 -5.82
N VAL A 137 -0.73 7.01 -6.14
CA VAL A 137 -2.18 7.02 -5.95
C VAL A 137 -2.55 5.85 -5.06
N VAL A 138 -3.38 6.09 -4.06
CA VAL A 138 -3.83 5.05 -3.11
C VAL A 138 -5.34 5.10 -2.98
N ASP A 139 -6.00 4.00 -3.32
CA ASP A 139 -7.43 3.80 -3.16
C ASP A 139 -7.70 2.73 -2.10
N ALA A 140 -8.70 2.95 -1.23
CA ALA A 140 -9.14 1.97 -0.25
C ALA A 140 -10.13 0.99 -0.89
N ASN A 141 -9.93 -0.33 -0.67
CA ASN A 141 -10.80 -1.38 -1.21
C ASN A 141 -11.56 -2.13 -0.11
N ALA A 142 -10.91 -2.44 1.01
CA ALA A 142 -11.52 -3.13 2.14
C ALA A 142 -10.75 -2.84 3.43
N SER A 143 -11.40 -3.00 4.57
CA SER A 143 -10.77 -2.95 5.89
C SER A 143 -11.06 -4.19 6.70
N PHE A 144 -10.21 -4.45 7.67
CA PHE A 144 -10.37 -5.50 8.67
C PHE A 144 -10.52 -4.81 10.03
N GLU A 145 -11.60 -5.13 10.73
CA GLU A 145 -11.85 -4.57 12.05
C GLU A 145 -10.71 -4.95 13.00
N GLY A 146 -10.42 -4.06 13.95
CA GLY A 146 -9.48 -4.36 15.03
C GLY A 146 -10.02 -5.50 15.92
N ALA A 147 -9.13 -6.18 16.60
CA ALA A 147 -9.55 -7.10 17.65
C ALA A 147 -10.24 -6.30 18.77
N ALA A 148 -11.48 -6.68 19.11
CA ALA A 148 -12.19 -6.12 20.25
C ALA A 148 -11.48 -6.48 21.57
#